data_53c1a96e33e6f95d13c2de52bd7bfdc9
#
_entry.id   53c1a96e33e6f95d13c2de52bd7bfdc9
#
_cell.length_a   1.000
_cell.length_b   1.000
_cell.length_c   1.000
_cell.angle_alpha   90.00
_cell.angle_beta   90.00
_cell.angle_gamma   90.00
#
_symmetry.space_group_name_H-M   'P 1'
#
loop_
_entity.id
_entity.type
_entity.pdbx_description
1 polymer ?
#
loop_
_entity_poly.entity_id
_entity_poly.type
_entity_poly.pdbx_seq_one_letter_code
_entity_poly.pdbx_strand_id
1 'polypeptide(L)'
;DLHIVESYDEIKGVGHRVVQGADHYQKSVVATDEVVDDIESLSSLAPLHNPAAVLGIKAAKEVVPQAIHVVVFDTAYHQTMSKENYLYAVPMDWYTKYQVRRYGAHGTSHKYIAEYMAYWFWSKYYSY
;
A
#
# COMPACT_ATOMS: atom_id res chain seq x y z
N ASP A 1 -11.54 27.47 8.79
CA ASP A 1 -10.15 27.11 8.47
C ASP A 1 -9.43 26.79 9.77
N LEU A 2 -8.81 25.61 9.84
CA LEU A 2 -8.17 25.14 11.09
C LEU A 2 -6.72 25.59 11.24
N HIS A 3 -6.14 26.31 10.26
CA HIS A 3 -4.75 26.81 10.25
C HIS A 3 -3.77 25.85 10.96
N ILE A 4 -3.73 24.59 10.47
CA ILE A 4 -2.89 23.54 11.06
C ILE A 4 -1.41 23.77 10.71
N VAL A 5 -1.15 24.39 9.57
CA VAL A 5 0.18 24.79 9.10
C VAL A 5 0.14 26.26 8.64
N GLU A 6 1.22 26.99 8.89
CA GLU A 6 1.38 28.38 8.41
C GLU A 6 1.76 28.42 6.94
N SER A 7 2.50 27.41 6.47
CA SER A 7 2.95 27.29 5.10
C SER A 7 3.03 25.83 4.67
N TYR A 8 2.85 25.55 3.39
CA TYR A 8 3.09 24.23 2.82
C TYR A 8 4.54 23.76 2.98
N ASP A 9 5.49 24.66 3.16
CA ASP A 9 6.90 24.33 3.41
C ASP A 9 7.13 23.59 4.75
N GLU A 10 6.17 23.65 5.67
CA GLU A 10 6.23 22.88 6.92
C GLU A 10 5.94 21.39 6.70
N ILE A 11 5.28 21.02 5.60
CA ILE A 11 4.97 19.64 5.25
C ILE A 11 6.24 18.96 4.76
N LYS A 12 6.77 18.03 5.56
CA LYS A 12 8.01 17.30 5.26
C LYS A 12 7.77 15.92 4.66
N GLY A 13 6.58 15.38 4.82
CA GLY A 13 6.24 14.07 4.30
C GLY A 13 4.76 13.92 3.99
N VAL A 14 4.45 13.16 2.94
CA VAL A 14 3.07 12.84 2.53
C VAL A 14 2.96 11.33 2.37
N GLY A 15 2.02 10.72 3.09
CA GLY A 15 1.69 9.31 2.94
C GLY A 15 0.53 9.11 1.98
N HIS A 16 0.71 8.25 0.99
CA HIS A 16 -0.30 7.89 0.00
C HIS A 16 -0.72 6.44 0.16
N ARG A 17 -2.00 6.20 0.42
CA ARG A 17 -2.56 4.85 0.41
C ARG A 17 -2.87 4.45 -1.03
N VAL A 18 -2.35 3.28 -1.45
CA VAL A 18 -2.66 2.64 -2.72
C VAL A 18 -3.24 1.26 -2.47
N VAL A 19 -4.34 0.92 -3.14
CA VAL A 19 -5.02 -0.35 -2.90
C VAL A 19 -4.23 -1.52 -3.48
N GLN A 20 -3.83 -1.43 -4.75
CA GLN A 20 -3.22 -2.57 -5.43
C GLN A 20 -1.77 -2.32 -5.81
N GLY A 21 -0.87 -3.11 -5.21
CA GLY A 21 0.56 -3.13 -5.52
C GLY A 21 1.02 -4.45 -6.12
N ALA A 22 0.08 -5.32 -6.52
CA ALA A 22 0.33 -6.68 -7.01
C ALA A 22 1.27 -7.47 -6.06
N ASP A 23 2.23 -8.18 -6.59
CA ASP A 23 3.34 -8.80 -5.87
C ASP A 23 4.66 -8.01 -6.01
N HIS A 24 4.60 -6.79 -6.59
CA HIS A 24 5.74 -5.90 -6.77
C HIS A 24 6.20 -5.27 -5.45
N TYR A 25 5.28 -5.01 -4.52
CA TYR A 25 5.57 -4.25 -3.30
C TYR A 25 5.26 -5.05 -2.04
N GLN A 26 6.30 -5.29 -1.23
CA GLN A 26 6.20 -5.95 0.07
C GLN A 26 6.28 -4.99 1.26
N LYS A 27 6.56 -3.71 0.99
CA LYS A 27 6.72 -2.63 1.98
C LYS A 27 6.41 -1.27 1.36
N SER A 28 6.32 -0.25 2.19
CA SER A 28 6.20 1.14 1.75
C SER A 28 7.44 1.58 0.97
N VAL A 29 7.25 2.40 -0.06
CA VAL A 29 8.32 2.91 -0.92
C VAL A 29 8.16 4.41 -1.16
N VAL A 30 9.24 5.09 -1.54
CA VAL A 30 9.18 6.48 -2.00
C VAL A 30 8.45 6.53 -3.35
N ALA A 31 7.56 7.51 -3.52
CA ALA A 31 6.78 7.72 -4.74
C ALA A 31 7.64 8.35 -5.85
N THR A 32 8.63 7.60 -6.36
CA THR A 32 9.35 8.03 -7.57
C THR A 32 8.42 7.99 -8.78
N ASP A 33 8.84 8.57 -9.91
CA ASP A 33 8.01 8.55 -11.11
C ASP A 33 7.83 7.12 -11.63
N GLU A 34 8.86 6.27 -11.54
CA GLU A 34 8.77 4.85 -11.90
C GLU A 34 7.76 4.10 -11.03
N VAL A 35 7.70 4.40 -9.73
CA VAL A 35 6.69 3.79 -8.82
C VAL A 35 5.29 4.24 -9.19
N VAL A 36 5.11 5.51 -9.55
CA VAL A 36 3.80 6.05 -9.96
C VAL A 36 3.34 5.41 -11.27
N ASP A 37 4.24 5.26 -12.24
CA ASP A 37 3.95 4.61 -13.53
C ASP A 37 3.61 3.12 -13.34
N ASP A 38 4.32 2.42 -12.44
CA ASP A 38 4.01 1.02 -12.11
C ASP A 38 2.63 0.89 -11.46
N ILE A 39 2.28 1.76 -10.52
CA ILE A 39 0.93 1.80 -9.92
C ILE A 39 -0.15 2.05 -11.00
N GLU A 40 0.12 2.93 -11.95
CA GLU A 40 -0.78 3.20 -13.07
C GLU A 40 -0.98 1.96 -13.94
N SER A 41 0.09 1.19 -14.23
CA SER A 41 0.04 -0.06 -14.98
C SER A 41 -0.82 -1.13 -14.33
N LEU A 42 -0.89 -1.13 -12.99
CA LEU A 42 -1.69 -2.05 -12.19
C LEU A 42 -3.19 -1.67 -12.09
N SER A 43 -3.62 -0.63 -12.79
CA SER A 43 -4.99 -0.12 -12.72
C SER A 43 -6.05 -1.14 -13.13
N SER A 44 -5.71 -2.12 -13.99
CA SER A 44 -6.61 -3.22 -14.36
C SER A 44 -6.98 -4.11 -13.17
N LEU A 45 -6.11 -4.23 -12.17
CA LEU A 45 -6.36 -5.00 -10.94
C LEU A 45 -7.20 -4.22 -9.90
N ALA A 46 -7.24 -2.89 -9.99
CA ALA A 46 -8.01 -2.02 -9.11
C ALA A 46 -8.52 -0.77 -9.85
N PRO A 47 -9.42 -0.94 -10.84
CA PRO A 47 -9.81 0.14 -11.77
C PRO A 47 -10.53 1.32 -11.11
N LEU A 48 -11.14 1.12 -9.95
CA LEU A 48 -11.81 2.18 -9.18
C LEU A 48 -10.87 2.90 -8.20
N HIS A 49 -9.68 2.37 -7.94
CA HIS A 49 -8.80 2.87 -6.87
C HIS A 49 -7.46 3.38 -7.38
N ASN A 50 -6.72 2.56 -8.14
CA ASN A 50 -5.36 2.92 -8.55
C ASN A 50 -5.30 4.18 -9.42
N PRO A 51 -6.19 4.41 -10.43
CA PRO A 51 -6.16 5.65 -11.20
C PRO A 51 -6.37 6.89 -10.33
N ALA A 52 -7.30 6.83 -9.37
CA ALA A 52 -7.55 7.93 -8.44
C ALA A 52 -6.36 8.18 -7.51
N ALA A 53 -5.70 7.10 -7.05
CA ALA A 53 -4.49 7.20 -6.23
C ALA A 53 -3.33 7.86 -7.00
N VAL A 54 -3.10 7.46 -8.25
CA VAL A 54 -2.08 8.07 -9.13
C VAL A 54 -2.34 9.57 -9.32
N LEU A 55 -3.59 9.96 -9.60
CA LEU A 55 -3.96 11.37 -9.71
C LEU A 55 -3.67 12.13 -8.41
N GLY A 56 -4.04 11.57 -7.26
CA GLY A 56 -3.79 12.16 -5.95
C GLY A 56 -2.29 12.31 -5.64
N ILE A 57 -1.47 11.31 -5.99
CA ILE A 57 -0.01 11.37 -5.82
C ILE A 57 0.58 12.49 -6.70
N LYS A 58 0.23 12.54 -7.99
CA LYS A 58 0.71 13.54 -8.93
C LYS A 58 0.34 14.95 -8.44
N ALA A 59 -0.92 15.18 -8.06
CA ALA A 59 -1.38 16.47 -7.54
C ALA A 59 -0.66 16.88 -6.23
N ALA A 60 -0.46 15.95 -5.31
CA ALA A 60 0.26 16.25 -4.06
C ALA A 60 1.74 16.59 -4.32
N LYS A 61 2.41 15.91 -5.26
CA LYS A 61 3.79 16.24 -5.69
C LYS A 61 3.89 17.63 -6.30
N GLU A 62 2.86 18.11 -6.98
CA GLU A 62 2.82 19.50 -7.52
C GLU A 62 2.64 20.53 -6.41
N VAL A 63 1.81 20.25 -5.40
CA VAL A 63 1.50 21.21 -4.32
C VAL A 63 2.61 21.30 -3.27
N VAL A 64 3.24 20.18 -2.94
CA VAL A 64 4.29 20.09 -1.91
C VAL A 64 5.52 19.34 -2.43
N PRO A 65 6.19 19.85 -3.48
CA PRO A 65 7.30 19.15 -4.15
C PRO A 65 8.53 18.93 -3.25
N GLN A 66 8.66 19.72 -2.18
CA GLN A 66 9.76 19.62 -1.21
C GLN A 66 9.56 18.47 -0.21
N ALA A 67 8.33 17.93 -0.09
CA ALA A 67 8.02 16.85 0.83
C ALA A 67 8.48 15.49 0.30
N ILE A 68 8.78 14.56 1.21
CA ILE A 68 9.00 13.16 0.84
C ILE A 68 7.64 12.49 0.69
N HIS A 69 7.32 12.01 -0.51
CA HIS A 69 6.10 11.27 -0.79
C HIS A 69 6.35 9.78 -0.65
N VAL A 70 5.55 9.09 0.18
CA VAL A 70 5.67 7.64 0.45
C VAL A 70 4.37 6.94 0.11
N VAL A 71 4.46 5.85 -0.63
CA VAL A 71 3.32 4.99 -0.96
C VAL A 71 3.25 3.82 0.01
N VAL A 72 2.04 3.54 0.49
CA VAL A 72 1.70 2.41 1.35
C VAL A 72 0.65 1.56 0.66
N PHE A 73 0.94 0.28 0.43
CA PHE A 73 0.06 -0.62 -0.33
C PHE A 73 -0.80 -1.49 0.60
N ASP A 74 -2.09 -1.57 0.32
CA ASP A 74 -3.01 -2.45 1.05
C ASP A 74 -2.65 -3.94 0.89
N THR A 75 -2.01 -4.30 -0.22
CA THR A 75 -1.60 -5.68 -0.52
C THR A 75 -0.28 -6.07 0.15
N ALA A 76 0.56 -5.11 0.59
CA ALA A 76 1.93 -5.37 1.02
C ALA A 76 2.03 -6.32 2.22
N TYR A 77 1.17 -6.17 3.23
CA TYR A 77 1.15 -7.03 4.41
C TYR A 77 0.89 -8.50 4.09
N HIS A 78 0.13 -8.77 3.03
CA HIS A 78 -0.29 -10.11 2.63
C HIS A 78 0.69 -10.81 1.68
N GLN A 79 1.82 -10.17 1.33
CA GLN A 79 2.81 -10.77 0.42
C GLN A 79 3.59 -11.93 1.05
N THR A 80 3.41 -12.18 2.34
CA THR A 80 3.94 -13.36 3.04
C THR A 80 3.12 -14.63 2.84
N MET A 81 1.96 -14.56 2.15
CA MET A 81 1.17 -15.76 1.82
C MET A 81 1.99 -16.72 0.97
N SER A 82 2.00 -17.99 1.35
CA SER A 82 2.63 -19.04 0.55
C SER A 82 1.83 -19.33 -0.74
N LYS A 83 2.46 -19.96 -1.70
CA LYS A 83 1.89 -20.23 -3.03
C LYS A 83 0.56 -20.98 -2.96
N GLU A 84 0.46 -21.95 -2.05
CA GLU A 84 -0.75 -22.74 -1.82
C GLU A 84 -1.92 -21.88 -1.34
N ASN A 85 -1.62 -20.76 -0.66
CA ASN A 85 -2.63 -19.88 -0.09
C ASN A 85 -3.07 -18.77 -1.04
N TYR A 86 -2.21 -18.32 -1.95
CA TYR A 86 -2.59 -17.27 -2.88
C TYR A 86 -3.06 -17.75 -4.24
N LEU A 87 -2.72 -18.97 -4.68
CA LEU A 87 -3.20 -19.50 -5.96
C LEU A 87 -4.66 -19.97 -5.85
N TYR A 88 -5.41 -19.77 -6.93
CA TYR A 88 -6.70 -20.38 -7.11
C TYR A 88 -6.58 -21.71 -7.87
N ALA A 89 -7.53 -22.61 -7.69
CA ALA A 89 -7.62 -23.87 -8.41
C ALA A 89 -8.15 -23.67 -9.85
N VAL A 90 -7.38 -22.93 -10.64
CA VAL A 90 -7.65 -22.60 -12.06
C VAL A 90 -6.40 -22.91 -12.88
N PRO A 91 -6.47 -22.96 -14.23
CA PRO A 91 -5.29 -23.16 -15.05
C PRO A 91 -4.17 -22.17 -14.70
N MET A 92 -2.93 -22.65 -14.60
CA MET A 92 -1.76 -21.86 -14.17
C MET A 92 -1.54 -20.63 -15.07
N ASP A 93 -1.94 -20.70 -16.34
CA ASP A 93 -1.87 -19.58 -17.27
C ASP A 93 -2.63 -18.34 -16.78
N TRP A 94 -3.67 -18.50 -15.97
CA TRP A 94 -4.40 -17.37 -15.41
C TRP A 94 -3.52 -16.60 -14.42
N TYR A 95 -2.72 -17.27 -13.65
CA TYR A 95 -1.75 -16.62 -12.78
C TYR A 95 -0.59 -16.01 -13.60
N THR A 96 0.04 -16.81 -14.47
CA THR A 96 1.27 -16.37 -15.14
C THR A 96 1.07 -15.28 -16.19
N LYS A 97 -0.11 -15.24 -16.85
CA LYS A 97 -0.42 -14.26 -17.89
C LYS A 97 -1.25 -13.07 -17.40
N TYR A 98 -2.15 -13.32 -16.44
CA TYR A 98 -3.14 -12.31 -16.01
C TYR A 98 -3.04 -11.97 -14.52
N GLN A 99 -2.06 -12.51 -13.81
CA GLN A 99 -1.83 -12.29 -12.38
C GLN A 99 -3.05 -12.63 -11.51
N VAL A 100 -3.88 -13.59 -11.95
CA VAL A 100 -5.06 -14.04 -11.20
C VAL A 100 -4.62 -14.86 -9.99
N ARG A 101 -4.65 -14.20 -8.85
CA ARG A 101 -4.29 -14.77 -7.54
C ARG A 101 -5.01 -14.02 -6.42
N ARG A 102 -4.92 -14.55 -5.20
CA ARG A 102 -5.33 -13.82 -3.99
C ARG A 102 -4.23 -12.84 -3.60
N TYR A 103 -4.58 -11.57 -3.41
CA TYR A 103 -3.65 -10.51 -2.96
C TYR A 103 -3.89 -10.11 -1.51
N GLY A 104 -5.11 -10.22 -0.99
CA GLY A 104 -5.55 -9.63 0.25
C GLY A 104 -5.80 -8.13 0.10
N ALA A 105 -6.31 -7.51 1.16
CA ALA A 105 -6.61 -6.08 1.20
C ALA A 105 -6.54 -5.56 2.63
N HIS A 106 -6.65 -4.22 2.81
CA HIS A 106 -6.61 -3.55 4.11
C HIS A 106 -5.36 -3.91 4.95
N GLY A 107 -4.23 -4.16 4.28
CA GLY A 107 -3.02 -4.69 4.90
C GLY A 107 -2.47 -3.82 6.02
N THR A 108 -2.53 -2.51 5.87
CA THR A 108 -2.11 -1.54 6.91
C THR A 108 -2.92 -1.71 8.20
N SER A 109 -4.24 -1.85 8.09
CA SER A 109 -5.12 -2.07 9.25
C SER A 109 -4.89 -3.44 9.87
N HIS A 110 -4.83 -4.50 9.07
CA HIS A 110 -4.57 -5.85 9.57
C HIS A 110 -3.21 -5.96 10.26
N LYS A 111 -2.17 -5.37 9.68
CA LYS A 111 -0.84 -5.31 10.28
C LYS A 111 -0.88 -4.63 11.65
N TYR A 112 -1.47 -3.44 11.71
CA TYR A 112 -1.57 -2.68 12.96
C TYR A 112 -2.27 -3.48 14.06
N ILE A 113 -3.43 -4.06 13.76
CA ILE A 113 -4.20 -4.83 14.74
C ILE A 113 -3.42 -6.09 15.17
N ALA A 114 -2.79 -6.80 14.24
CA ALA A 114 -2.01 -8.00 14.56
C ALA A 114 -0.82 -7.68 15.49
N GLU A 115 -0.05 -6.64 15.16
CA GLU A 115 1.09 -6.21 15.98
C GLU A 115 0.64 -5.67 17.34
N TYR A 116 -0.41 -4.85 17.38
CA TYR A 116 -0.96 -4.30 18.63
C TYR A 116 -1.48 -5.41 19.55
N MET A 117 -2.24 -6.36 19.03
CA MET A 117 -2.77 -7.48 19.82
C MET A 117 -1.67 -8.43 20.29
N ALA A 118 -0.66 -8.70 19.45
CA ALA A 118 0.50 -9.49 19.86
C ALA A 118 1.25 -8.83 21.02
N TYR A 119 1.51 -7.52 20.93
CA TYR A 119 2.13 -6.76 22.01
C TYR A 119 1.26 -6.74 23.29
N TRP A 120 -0.05 -6.50 23.16
CA TRP A 120 -0.98 -6.47 24.29
C TRP A 120 -1.05 -7.84 25.00
N PHE A 121 -1.13 -8.93 24.23
CA PHE A 121 -1.13 -10.29 24.78
C PHE A 121 0.19 -10.58 25.51
N TRP A 122 1.32 -10.25 24.88
CA TRP A 122 2.62 -10.46 25.49
C TRP A 122 2.77 -9.66 26.80
N SER A 123 2.46 -8.38 26.78
CA SER A 123 2.56 -7.51 27.98
C SER A 123 1.64 -7.96 29.11
N LYS A 124 0.45 -8.44 28.80
CA LYS A 124 -0.53 -8.86 29.80
C LYS A 124 -0.22 -10.22 30.45
N TYR A 125 0.34 -11.14 29.69
CA TYR A 125 0.47 -12.53 30.15
C TYR A 125 1.92 -12.99 30.37
N TYR A 126 2.91 -12.27 29.90
CA TYR A 126 4.32 -12.67 29.93
C TYR A 126 5.28 -11.60 30.45
N SER A 127 4.83 -10.38 30.81
CA SER A 127 5.64 -9.42 31.53
C SER A 127 5.65 -9.77 33.02
N TYR A 128 6.76 -10.30 33.51
CA TYR A 128 7.09 -10.44 34.91
C TYR A 128 7.91 -9.24 35.37
#